data_80c5374cd78023acecd36e839e332e95
#
_entry.id   80c5374cd78023acecd36e839e332e95
#
_cell.length_a   1.000
_cell.length_b   1.000
_cell.length_c   1.000
_cell.angle_alpha   90.00
_cell.angle_beta   90.00
_cell.angle_gamma   90.00
#
_symmetry.space_group_name_H-M   'P 1'
#
loop_
_entity.id
_entity.type
_entity.pdbx_description
1 polymer ?
#
loop_
_entity_poly.entity_id
_entity_poly.type
_entity_poly.pdbx_seq_one_letter_code
_entity_poly.pdbx_strand_id
1 'polypeptide(L)'
;MKANKELFRLEQELEEGYDAETLDSFCKYLYGVVLIKMQQTAKALTVLIESVHQYPYNWSAWLEIASCIPNEESVSAPFSSNILTLSFFFLAVLIFSAFIFVMYRRTQLWINSLPVS
;
A
#
# COMPACT_ATOMS: atom_id res chain seq x y z
N MET A 1 -2.68 7.34 28.37
CA MET A 1 -3.10 7.79 27.03
C MET A 1 -3.94 6.73 26.36
N LYS A 2 -5.23 6.99 26.21
CA LYS A 2 -6.18 6.03 25.67
C LYS A 2 -5.85 5.61 24.24
N ALA A 3 -5.41 6.56 23.42
CA ALA A 3 -5.12 6.30 22.00
C ALA A 3 -4.02 5.26 21.80
N ASN A 4 -2.99 5.28 22.65
CA ASN A 4 -1.88 4.32 22.53
C ASN A 4 -2.28 2.91 22.94
N LYS A 5 -3.18 2.77 23.91
CA LYS A 5 -3.67 1.45 24.35
C LYS A 5 -4.56 0.80 23.30
N GLU A 6 -5.43 1.59 22.68
CA GLU A 6 -6.30 1.09 21.61
C GLU A 6 -5.49 0.69 20.39
N LEU A 7 -4.49 1.50 20.05
CA LEU A 7 -3.60 1.21 18.94
C LEU A 7 -2.81 -0.08 19.16
N PHE A 8 -2.29 -0.27 20.36
CA PHE A 8 -1.56 -1.48 20.73
C PHE A 8 -2.44 -2.72 20.67
N ARG A 9 -3.69 -2.60 21.17
CA ARG A 9 -4.65 -3.70 21.10
C ARG A 9 -5.00 -4.06 19.67
N LEU A 10 -5.24 -3.07 18.84
CA LEU A 10 -5.53 -3.27 17.43
C LEU A 10 -4.35 -3.92 16.71
N GLU A 11 -3.14 -3.49 17.03
CA GLU A 11 -1.93 -4.10 16.48
C GLU A 11 -1.82 -5.57 16.83
N GLN A 12 -2.10 -5.95 18.10
CA GLN A 12 -2.08 -7.34 18.50
C GLN A 12 -3.11 -8.19 17.76
N GLU A 13 -4.33 -7.69 17.62
CA GLU A 13 -5.38 -8.41 16.89
C GLU A 13 -4.99 -8.61 15.42
N LEU A 14 -4.43 -7.59 14.80
CA LEU A 14 -4.00 -7.68 13.41
C LEU A 14 -2.78 -8.60 13.24
N GLU A 15 -1.86 -8.58 14.19
CA GLU A 15 -0.71 -9.48 14.19
C GLU A 15 -1.14 -10.94 14.27
N GLU A 16 -2.09 -11.24 15.14
CA GLU A 16 -2.63 -12.60 15.25
C GLU A 16 -3.26 -13.05 13.93
N GLY A 17 -4.05 -12.18 13.30
CA GLY A 17 -4.64 -12.47 12.00
C GLY A 17 -3.60 -12.63 10.90
N TYR A 18 -2.55 -11.82 10.95
CA TYR A 18 -1.46 -11.90 9.98
C TYR A 18 -0.69 -13.22 10.10
N ASP A 19 -0.36 -13.63 11.32
CA ASP A 19 0.35 -14.89 11.58
C ASP A 19 -0.50 -16.11 11.20
N ALA A 20 -1.82 -16.00 11.35
CA ALA A 20 -2.75 -17.05 10.96
C ALA A 20 -3.10 -17.04 9.47
N GLU A 21 -2.56 -16.08 8.72
CA GLU A 21 -2.83 -15.89 7.29
C GLU A 21 -4.31 -15.71 6.97
N THR A 22 -5.06 -15.09 7.90
CA THR A 22 -6.49 -14.84 7.73
C THR A 22 -6.83 -13.43 7.24
N LEU A 23 -5.84 -12.54 7.18
CA LEU A 23 -6.07 -11.16 6.76
C LEU A 23 -6.21 -11.06 5.25
N ASP A 24 -7.23 -10.33 4.80
CA ASP A 24 -7.36 -9.94 3.40
C ASP A 24 -6.44 -8.74 3.09
N SER A 25 -6.45 -8.30 1.83
CA SER A 25 -5.58 -7.19 1.40
C SER A 25 -5.87 -5.89 2.15
N PHE A 26 -7.14 -5.59 2.42
CA PHE A 26 -7.52 -4.38 3.14
C PHE A 26 -7.07 -4.42 4.59
N CYS A 27 -7.24 -5.57 5.25
CA CYS A 27 -6.79 -5.74 6.63
C CYS A 27 -5.27 -5.65 6.73
N LYS A 28 -4.55 -6.17 5.74
CA LYS A 28 -3.09 -6.00 5.67
C LYS A 28 -2.70 -4.53 5.51
N TYR A 29 -3.44 -3.79 4.68
CA TYR A 29 -3.24 -2.35 4.56
C TYR A 29 -3.43 -1.65 5.91
N LEU A 30 -4.52 -1.96 6.61
CA LEU A 30 -4.80 -1.40 7.93
C LEU A 30 -3.69 -1.74 8.92
N TYR A 31 -3.22 -2.99 8.90
CA TYR A 31 -2.11 -3.42 9.74
C TYR A 31 -0.85 -2.62 9.44
N GLY A 32 -0.55 -2.41 8.17
CA GLY A 32 0.58 -1.58 7.77
C GLY A 32 0.50 -0.15 8.30
N VAL A 33 -0.68 0.47 8.23
CA VAL A 33 -0.90 1.83 8.77
C VAL A 33 -0.69 1.85 10.29
N VAL A 34 -1.20 0.86 11.00
CA VAL A 34 -1.02 0.75 12.45
C VAL A 34 0.48 0.62 12.78
N LEU A 35 1.20 -0.22 12.05
CA LEU A 35 2.63 -0.41 12.26
C LEU A 35 3.43 0.87 12.01
N ILE A 36 3.05 1.67 11.02
CA ILE A 36 3.67 2.97 10.77
C ILE A 36 3.48 3.89 11.98
N LYS A 37 2.27 3.94 12.52
CA LYS A 37 1.96 4.76 13.69
C LYS A 37 2.73 4.31 14.93
N MET A 38 3.07 3.02 15.00
CA MET A 38 3.88 2.46 16.07
C MET A 38 5.38 2.52 15.78
N GLN A 39 5.77 3.19 14.71
CA GLN A 39 7.16 3.39 14.29
C GLN A 39 7.89 2.09 13.92
N GLN A 40 7.15 1.07 13.53
CA GLN A 40 7.70 -0.19 13.02
C GLN A 40 7.68 -0.18 11.48
N THR A 41 8.42 0.74 10.90
CA THR A 41 8.37 1.05 9.47
C THR A 41 8.79 -0.13 8.60
N ALA A 42 9.83 -0.86 8.99
CA ALA A 42 10.32 -1.99 8.20
C ALA A 42 9.28 -3.10 8.07
N LYS A 43 8.61 -3.45 9.17
CA LYS A 43 7.55 -4.45 9.17
C LYS A 43 6.33 -3.95 8.42
N ALA A 44 6.00 -2.67 8.60
CA ALA A 44 4.90 -2.02 7.89
C ALA A 44 5.08 -2.10 6.38
N LEU A 45 6.28 -1.83 5.90
CA LEU A 45 6.59 -1.89 4.48
C LEU A 45 6.36 -3.29 3.92
N THR A 46 6.79 -4.32 4.62
CA THR A 46 6.59 -5.72 4.20
C THR A 46 5.09 -6.03 4.08
N VAL A 47 4.31 -5.67 5.09
CA VAL A 47 2.88 -5.94 5.12
C VAL A 47 2.14 -5.17 4.02
N LEU A 48 2.52 -3.91 3.81
CA LEU A 48 1.92 -3.07 2.76
C LEU A 48 2.23 -3.61 1.35
N ILE A 49 3.45 -4.10 1.13
CA ILE A 49 3.81 -4.71 -0.14
C ILE A 49 2.96 -5.94 -0.40
N GLU A 50 2.75 -6.78 0.61
CA GLU A 50 1.85 -7.94 0.47
C GLU A 50 0.41 -7.51 0.16
N SER A 51 -0.06 -6.43 0.79
CA SER A 51 -1.39 -5.87 0.53
C SER A 51 -1.56 -5.48 -0.94
N VAL A 52 -0.59 -4.75 -1.51
CA VAL A 52 -0.69 -4.31 -2.92
C VAL A 52 -0.47 -5.45 -3.90
N HIS A 53 0.24 -6.50 -3.51
CA HIS A 53 0.34 -7.70 -4.32
C HIS A 53 -1.02 -8.40 -4.45
N GLN A 54 -1.80 -8.43 -3.38
CA GLN A 54 -3.13 -9.05 -3.39
C GLN A 54 -4.16 -8.15 -4.07
N TYR A 55 -4.07 -6.84 -3.87
CA TYR A 55 -5.01 -5.89 -4.46
C TYR A 55 -4.28 -4.62 -4.86
N PRO A 56 -3.78 -4.55 -6.10
CA PRO A 56 -2.95 -3.42 -6.57
C PRO A 56 -3.70 -2.10 -6.70
N TYR A 57 -5.02 -2.10 -6.64
CA TYR A 57 -5.84 -0.91 -6.89
C TYR A 57 -6.01 -0.03 -5.66
N ASN A 58 -5.49 -0.44 -4.52
CA ASN A 58 -5.56 0.36 -3.30
C ASN A 58 -4.50 1.45 -3.36
N TRP A 59 -4.88 2.62 -3.88
CA TRP A 59 -3.98 3.76 -4.01
C TRP A 59 -3.42 4.22 -2.68
N SER A 60 -4.25 4.15 -1.62
CA SER A 60 -3.83 4.54 -0.28
C SER A 60 -2.66 3.70 0.23
N ALA A 61 -2.67 2.40 -0.09
CA ALA A 61 -1.56 1.51 0.28
C ALA A 61 -0.27 1.92 -0.43
N TRP A 62 -0.34 2.29 -1.71
CA TRP A 62 0.82 2.77 -2.44
C TRP A 62 1.37 4.06 -1.85
N LEU A 63 0.50 4.99 -1.43
CA LEU A 63 0.91 6.23 -0.77
C LEU A 63 1.61 5.95 0.56
N GLU A 64 1.11 4.99 1.33
CA GLU A 64 1.75 4.61 2.59
C GLU A 64 3.11 3.97 2.35
N ILE A 65 3.25 3.13 1.32
CA ILE A 65 4.54 2.57 0.93
C ILE A 65 5.52 3.70 0.60
N ALA A 66 5.08 4.68 -0.18
CA ALA A 66 5.92 5.82 -0.54
C ALA A 66 6.39 6.59 0.69
N SER A 67 5.50 6.77 1.69
CA SER A 67 5.85 7.48 2.92
C SER A 67 6.86 6.72 3.77
N CYS A 68 6.93 5.39 3.62
CA CYS A 68 7.88 4.56 4.35
C CYS A 68 9.28 4.56 3.75
N ILE A 69 9.42 5.03 2.52
CA ILE A 69 10.74 5.10 1.87
C ILE A 69 11.54 6.20 2.56
N PRO A 70 12.70 5.87 3.16
CA PRO A 70 13.46 6.89 3.88
C PRO A 70 14.02 7.93 2.94
N ASN A 71 14.03 9.18 3.42
CA ASN A 71 14.68 10.26 2.70
C ASN A 71 16.20 10.01 2.63
N GLU A 72 16.83 10.48 1.57
CA GLU A 72 18.25 10.23 1.28
C GLU A 72 19.19 10.57 2.45
N GLU A 73 18.78 11.51 3.29
CA GLU A 73 19.61 11.97 4.40
C GLU A 73 19.72 10.97 5.55
N SER A 74 18.81 10.02 5.65
CA SER A 74 18.77 9.10 6.79
C SER A 74 19.32 7.72 6.46
N VAL A 75 19.82 7.51 5.24
CA VAL A 75 20.16 6.17 4.77
C VAL A 75 21.67 6.02 4.64
N SER A 76 22.23 5.20 5.50
CA SER A 76 23.56 4.62 5.33
C SER A 76 23.52 3.36 4.46
N ALA A 77 22.39 3.06 3.85
CA ALA A 77 22.22 1.88 2.99
C ALA A 77 22.91 2.07 1.63
N PRO A 78 23.31 0.97 0.98
CA PRO A 78 23.95 1.08 -0.34
C PRO A 78 23.05 1.80 -1.33
N PHE A 79 23.65 2.72 -2.05
CA PHE A 79 22.99 3.61 -3.00
C PHE A 79 22.11 2.88 -4.00
N SER A 80 22.49 1.66 -4.36
CA SER A 80 21.78 0.84 -5.36
C SER A 80 20.39 0.42 -4.92
N SER A 81 20.15 0.20 -3.62
CA SER A 81 18.85 -0.23 -3.13
C SER A 81 17.80 0.87 -3.19
N ASN A 82 18.20 2.13 -2.97
CA ASN A 82 17.30 3.27 -3.05
C ASN A 82 16.84 3.55 -4.48
N ILE A 83 17.75 3.43 -5.44
CA ILE A 83 17.43 3.62 -6.85
C ILE A 83 16.45 2.54 -7.31
N LEU A 84 16.67 1.30 -6.90
CA LEU A 84 15.76 0.19 -7.24
C LEU A 84 14.38 0.41 -6.66
N THR A 85 14.28 0.86 -5.41
CA THR A 85 13.00 1.12 -4.75
C THR A 85 12.25 2.27 -5.42
N LEU A 86 12.94 3.38 -5.72
CA LEU A 86 12.36 4.52 -6.42
C LEU A 86 11.92 4.13 -7.84
N SER A 87 12.73 3.36 -8.54
CA SER A 87 12.44 2.86 -9.86
C SER A 87 11.20 1.97 -9.85
N PHE A 88 11.10 1.09 -8.87
CA PHE A 88 9.96 0.20 -8.67
C PHE A 88 8.69 1.00 -8.38
N PHE A 89 8.79 2.02 -7.52
CA PHE A 89 7.67 2.90 -7.21
C PHE A 89 7.21 3.68 -8.44
N PHE A 90 8.15 4.22 -9.21
CA PHE A 90 7.85 4.95 -10.43
C PHE A 90 7.15 4.05 -11.45
N LEU A 91 7.66 2.83 -11.61
CA LEU A 91 7.05 1.84 -12.49
C LEU A 91 5.64 1.48 -12.04
N ALA A 92 5.43 1.31 -10.74
CA ALA A 92 4.11 1.01 -10.17
C ALA A 92 3.13 2.16 -10.42
N VAL A 93 3.56 3.41 -10.28
CA VAL A 93 2.73 4.59 -10.57
C VAL A 93 2.37 4.64 -12.04
N LEU A 94 3.32 4.37 -12.93
CA LEU A 94 3.08 4.35 -14.38
C LEU A 94 2.09 3.26 -14.76
N ILE A 95 2.26 2.04 -14.22
CA ILE A 95 1.35 0.92 -14.47
C ILE A 95 -0.05 1.25 -13.95
N PHE A 96 -0.14 1.83 -12.77
CA PHE A 96 -1.42 2.20 -12.17
C PHE A 96 -2.11 3.29 -12.99
N SER A 97 -1.36 4.30 -13.45
CA SER A 97 -1.91 5.36 -14.31
C SER A 97 -2.41 4.79 -15.64
N ALA A 98 -1.64 3.90 -16.25
CA ALA A 98 -2.04 3.24 -17.49
C ALA A 98 -3.30 2.39 -17.26
N PHE A 99 -3.38 1.68 -16.15
CA PHE A 99 -4.54 0.88 -15.79
C PHE A 99 -5.79 1.74 -15.62
N ILE A 100 -5.68 2.86 -14.89
CA ILE A 100 -6.79 3.80 -14.71
C ILE A 100 -7.24 4.36 -16.06
N PHE A 101 -6.30 4.70 -16.93
CA PHE A 101 -6.61 5.21 -18.28
C PHE A 101 -7.38 4.16 -19.09
N VAL A 102 -6.94 2.91 -19.08
CA VAL A 102 -7.60 1.82 -19.79
C VAL A 102 -9.01 1.60 -19.25
N MET A 103 -9.16 1.59 -17.92
CA MET A 103 -10.46 1.43 -17.26
C MET A 103 -11.40 2.58 -17.60
N TYR A 104 -10.89 3.81 -17.58
CA TYR A 104 -11.67 4.99 -17.95
C TYR A 104 -12.17 4.89 -19.38
N ARG A 105 -11.28 4.55 -20.31
CA ARG A 105 -11.62 4.42 -21.72
C ARG A 105 -12.67 3.33 -21.95
N ARG A 106 -12.50 2.19 -21.29
CA ARG A 106 -13.43 1.08 -21.38
C ARG A 106 -14.81 1.47 -20.85
N THR A 107 -14.85 2.18 -19.74
CA THR A 107 -16.09 2.68 -19.15
C THR A 107 -16.80 3.66 -20.09
N GLN A 108 -16.05 4.56 -20.73
CA GLN A 108 -16.60 5.51 -21.69
C GLN A 108 -17.19 4.80 -22.91
N LEU A 109 -16.51 3.80 -23.43
CA LEU A 109 -17.00 3.01 -24.55
C LEU A 109 -18.31 2.30 -24.17
N TRP A 110 -18.38 1.76 -22.96
CA TRP A 110 -19.60 1.10 -22.47
C TRP A 110 -20.74 2.08 -22.33
N ILE A 111 -20.49 3.26 -21.74
CA ILE A 111 -21.49 4.31 -21.61
C ILE A 111 -22.00 4.76 -22.98
N ASN A 112 -21.11 4.93 -23.94
CA ASN A 112 -21.48 5.36 -25.29
C ASN A 112 -22.25 4.29 -26.07
N SER A 113 -22.13 3.02 -25.67
CA SER A 113 -22.86 1.92 -26.29
C SER A 113 -24.27 1.72 -25.73
N LEU A 114 -24.61 2.42 -24.62
CA LEU A 114 -25.95 2.33 -24.05
C LEU A 114 -26.99 2.94 -24.97
N PRO A 115 -28.17 2.31 -25.12
CA PRO A 115 -29.21 2.86 -25.95
C PRO A 115 -29.73 4.17 -25.38
N VAL A 116 -29.81 5.18 -26.26
CA VAL A 116 -30.40 6.48 -25.92
C VAL A 116 -31.91 6.35 -26.11
N SER A 117 -32.63 6.35 -25.02
CA SER A 117 -34.11 6.31 -25.08
C SER A 117 -34.69 7.70 -24.95
#